data_a5266f9cd592eefc6e0a53a20e88195e
#
_entry.id   a5266f9cd592eefc6e0a53a20e88195e
#
_cell.length_a   1.000
_cell.length_b   1.000
_cell.length_c   1.000
_cell.angle_alpha   90.00
_cell.angle_beta   90.00
_cell.angle_gamma   90.00
#
_symmetry.space_group_name_H-M   'P 1'
#
loop_
_entity.id
_entity.type
_entity.pdbx_description
1 polymer ?
#
loop_
_entity_poly.entity_id
_entity_poly.type
_entity_poly.pdbx_seq_one_letter_code
_entity_poly.pdbx_strand_id
1 'polypeptide(L)'
;ANIGYYSLIFAKLVGKNGKVYAFEPDPENFRLLVKNIRENKYNNIVPIQKAVTDKSGKIKLYHSMEHRGIHRVYNPGGKRKIIEVDTTTLDQFTNNKIKPKVIKMDIEGSEYLAVSGMRKVIKKNNVIILSEFWPRAIRKCKTSPKRFIDELKSYGFKINYIDERRREIRPIDYSSLMKICRGGKAVNILLQK
;
A
#
# COMPACT_ATOMS: atom_id res chain seq x y z
N ALA A 1 4.40 3.01 4.96
CA ALA A 1 5.64 3.65 4.44
C ALA A 1 6.90 3.05 5.05
N ASN A 2 6.71 2.26 6.12
CA ASN A 2 7.80 1.67 6.88
C ASN A 2 8.78 2.79 7.34
N ILE A 3 10.06 2.55 7.32
CA ILE A 3 11.08 3.54 7.74
C ILE A 3 11.38 4.62 6.67
N GLY A 4 10.64 4.63 5.53
CA GLY A 4 10.70 5.70 4.54
C GLY A 4 11.56 5.45 3.31
N TYR A 5 12.07 4.24 3.08
CA TYR A 5 12.92 3.93 1.92
C TYR A 5 12.32 4.42 0.59
N TYR A 6 11.11 3.95 0.26
CA TYR A 6 10.43 4.41 -0.96
C TYR A 6 9.98 5.87 -0.89
N SER A 7 9.66 6.38 0.30
CA SER A 7 9.26 7.78 0.45
C SER A 7 10.38 8.74 0.05
N LEU A 8 11.63 8.44 0.42
CA LEU A 8 12.79 9.24 0.04
C LEU A 8 13.07 9.15 -1.47
N ILE A 9 12.96 7.95 -2.06
CA ILE A 9 13.10 7.76 -3.52
C ILE A 9 12.04 8.58 -4.26
N PHE A 10 10.78 8.47 -3.85
CA PHE A 10 9.69 9.22 -4.49
C PHE A 10 9.85 10.73 -4.32
N ALA A 11 10.30 11.21 -3.16
CA ALA A 11 10.55 12.62 -2.93
C ALA A 11 11.59 13.20 -3.91
N LYS A 12 12.64 12.43 -4.20
CA LYS A 12 13.64 12.78 -5.21
C LYS A 12 13.02 12.81 -6.62
N LEU A 13 12.22 11.80 -6.97
CA LEU A 13 11.63 11.65 -8.31
C LEU A 13 10.58 12.72 -8.62
N VAL A 14 9.73 13.08 -7.64
CA VAL A 14 8.69 14.10 -7.86
C VAL A 14 9.26 15.53 -7.85
N GLY A 15 10.48 15.72 -7.37
CA GLY A 15 11.16 17.00 -7.34
C GLY A 15 10.56 18.03 -6.36
N LYS A 16 11.03 19.26 -6.41
CA LYS A 16 10.69 20.32 -5.45
C LYS A 16 9.20 20.72 -5.47
N ASN A 17 8.55 20.60 -6.62
CA ASN A 17 7.14 20.98 -6.81
C ASN A 17 6.16 19.82 -6.52
N GLY A 18 6.65 18.59 -6.39
CA GLY A 18 5.85 17.43 -6.04
C GLY A 18 5.79 17.19 -4.53
N LYS A 19 4.77 16.46 -4.07
CA LYS A 19 4.63 16.05 -2.66
C LYS A 19 4.46 14.54 -2.55
N VAL A 20 5.03 13.97 -1.49
CA VAL A 20 4.87 12.58 -1.09
C VAL A 20 4.13 12.54 0.23
N TYR A 21 3.03 11.81 0.29
CA TYR A 21 2.27 11.55 1.52
C TYR A 21 2.58 10.12 1.97
N ALA A 22 3.28 10.00 3.10
CA ALA A 22 3.82 8.73 3.59
C ALA A 22 3.04 8.25 4.81
N PHE A 23 2.17 7.24 4.62
CA PHE A 23 1.35 6.67 5.69
C PHE A 23 2.09 5.51 6.36
N GLU A 24 2.28 5.61 7.68
CA GLU A 24 2.87 4.56 8.50
C GLU A 24 2.15 4.48 9.85
N PRO A 25 1.37 3.43 10.10
CA PRO A 25 0.61 3.31 11.34
C PRO A 25 1.46 2.94 12.55
N ASP A 26 2.56 2.19 12.37
CA ASP A 26 3.37 1.72 13.48
C ASP A 26 4.18 2.87 14.09
N PRO A 27 4.08 3.12 15.42
CA PRO A 27 4.75 4.26 16.05
C PRO A 27 6.29 4.21 15.95
N GLU A 28 6.89 3.03 16.02
CA GLU A 28 8.36 2.89 15.94
C GLU A 28 8.86 3.16 14.52
N ASN A 29 8.20 2.56 13.53
CA ASN A 29 8.50 2.80 12.13
C ASN A 29 8.23 4.26 11.75
N PHE A 30 7.15 4.84 12.25
CA PHE A 30 6.84 6.25 12.01
C PHE A 30 7.92 7.18 12.56
N ARG A 31 8.41 6.94 13.78
CA ARG A 31 9.52 7.70 14.34
C ARG A 31 10.78 7.62 13.49
N LEU A 32 11.09 6.42 12.96
CA LEU A 32 12.22 6.22 12.05
C LEU A 32 12.00 6.89 10.69
N LEU A 33 10.78 6.83 10.15
CA LEU A 33 10.39 7.55 8.93
C LEU A 33 10.64 9.05 9.07
N VAL A 34 10.16 9.67 10.15
CA VAL A 34 10.36 11.11 10.42
C VAL A 34 11.84 11.44 10.57
N LYS A 35 12.61 10.60 11.30
CA LYS A 35 14.06 10.77 11.42
C LYS A 35 14.74 10.73 10.05
N ASN A 36 14.44 9.72 9.23
CA ASN A 36 15.05 9.56 7.92
C ASN A 36 14.71 10.71 6.95
N ILE A 37 13.48 11.24 7.00
CA ILE A 37 13.09 12.42 6.24
C ILE A 37 13.97 13.63 6.62
N ARG A 38 14.14 13.87 7.92
CA ARG A 38 14.94 14.99 8.44
C ARG A 38 16.42 14.86 8.07
N GLU A 39 17.01 13.70 8.31
CA GLU A 39 18.44 13.44 8.03
C GLU A 39 18.77 13.59 6.52
N ASN A 40 17.80 13.25 5.65
CA ASN A 40 17.96 13.41 4.20
C ASN A 40 17.50 14.79 3.69
N LYS A 41 17.10 15.71 4.58
CA LYS A 41 16.73 17.11 4.27
C LYS A 41 15.59 17.26 3.24
N TYR A 42 14.64 16.31 3.20
CA TYR A 42 13.46 16.42 2.32
C TYR A 42 12.35 17.25 2.95
N ASN A 43 11.87 18.28 2.24
CA ASN A 43 10.79 19.18 2.66
C ASN A 43 9.47 18.86 1.97
N ASN A 44 9.48 17.96 1.01
CA ASN A 44 8.35 17.59 0.19
C ASN A 44 7.71 16.24 0.56
N ILE A 45 8.07 15.69 1.73
CA ILE A 45 7.44 14.49 2.31
C ILE A 45 6.58 14.92 3.51
N VAL A 46 5.32 14.47 3.51
CA VAL A 46 4.38 14.65 4.62
C VAL A 46 4.15 13.28 5.27
N PRO A 47 4.77 13.00 6.42
CA PRO A 47 4.52 11.76 7.15
C PRO A 47 3.18 11.80 7.88
N ILE A 48 2.43 10.69 7.86
CA ILE A 48 1.10 10.58 8.47
C ILE A 48 1.03 9.28 9.27
N GLN A 49 0.84 9.38 10.60
CA GLN A 49 0.78 8.23 11.49
C GLN A 49 -0.61 7.62 11.51
N LYS A 50 -1.02 7.02 10.38
CA LYS A 50 -2.32 6.34 10.23
C LYS A 50 -2.19 5.16 9.29
N ALA A 51 -3.04 4.16 9.46
CA ALA A 51 -3.27 3.13 8.46
C ALA A 51 -4.31 3.63 7.44
N VAL A 52 -4.12 3.26 6.17
CA VAL A 52 -5.12 3.50 5.12
C VAL A 52 -5.99 2.25 4.97
N THR A 53 -7.30 2.40 5.18
CA THR A 53 -8.28 1.31 5.11
C THR A 53 -9.58 1.77 4.45
N ASP A 54 -10.62 0.94 4.53
CA ASP A 54 -11.97 1.21 3.99
C ASP A 54 -12.80 2.19 4.83
N LYS A 55 -12.38 2.45 6.09
CA LYS A 55 -13.07 3.36 7.02
C LYS A 55 -12.11 4.04 7.98
N SER A 56 -12.48 5.24 8.43
CA SER A 56 -11.76 5.95 9.49
C SER A 56 -12.16 5.45 10.86
N GLY A 57 -11.27 5.57 11.83
CA GLY A 57 -11.44 5.10 13.20
C GLY A 57 -10.16 4.50 13.73
N LYS A 58 -10.24 3.31 14.32
CA LYS A 58 -9.11 2.58 14.88
C LYS A 58 -9.11 1.12 14.44
N ILE A 59 -7.92 0.53 14.35
CA ILE A 59 -7.73 -0.88 14.00
C ILE A 59 -6.62 -1.50 14.83
N LYS A 60 -6.74 -2.79 15.10
CA LYS A 60 -5.67 -3.57 15.73
C LYS A 60 -4.57 -3.87 14.72
N LEU A 61 -3.34 -3.50 15.05
CA LEU A 61 -2.14 -3.84 14.31
C LEU A 61 -1.36 -4.91 15.09
N TYR A 62 -1.09 -6.03 14.43
CA TYR A 62 -0.31 -7.14 15.00
C TYR A 62 1.16 -6.93 14.68
N HIS A 63 1.87 -6.43 15.68
CA HIS A 63 3.27 -6.05 15.58
C HIS A 63 4.17 -7.28 15.61
N SER A 64 5.04 -7.42 14.61
CA SER A 64 6.05 -8.47 14.61
C SER A 64 7.19 -8.12 15.56
N MET A 65 7.48 -9.01 16.52
CA MET A 65 8.62 -8.84 17.42
C MET A 65 9.95 -9.19 16.75
N GLU A 66 9.90 -10.03 15.71
CA GLU A 66 11.09 -10.56 15.02
C GLU A 66 11.47 -9.75 13.78
N HIS A 67 10.47 -9.20 13.08
CA HIS A 67 10.67 -8.48 11.82
C HIS A 67 9.95 -7.14 11.82
N ARG A 68 10.67 -6.05 12.01
CA ARG A 68 10.14 -4.67 12.06
C ARG A 68 9.43 -4.20 10.77
N GLY A 69 9.58 -4.91 9.67
CA GLY A 69 8.92 -4.60 8.40
C GLY A 69 7.56 -5.27 8.21
N ILE A 70 7.16 -6.20 9.09
CA ILE A 70 5.99 -7.06 8.86
C ILE A 70 4.95 -6.82 9.95
N HIS A 71 4.16 -5.76 9.82
CA HIS A 71 3.02 -5.49 10.67
C HIS A 71 1.72 -5.73 9.90
N ARG A 72 0.74 -6.39 10.54
CA ARG A 72 -0.48 -6.83 9.85
C ARG A 72 -1.74 -6.42 10.59
N VAL A 73 -2.78 -6.11 9.86
CA VAL A 73 -4.12 -5.82 10.41
C VAL A 73 -4.93 -7.08 10.72
N TYR A 74 -4.37 -8.25 10.50
CA TYR A 74 -4.95 -9.56 10.89
C TYR A 74 -4.00 -10.34 11.78
N ASN A 75 -4.52 -11.25 12.58
CA ASN A 75 -3.70 -12.14 13.41
C ASN A 75 -2.99 -13.19 12.53
N PRO A 76 -1.66 -13.11 12.34
CA PRO A 76 -0.92 -14.09 11.55
C PRO A 76 -0.57 -15.37 12.33
N GLY A 77 -0.89 -15.40 13.64
CA GLY A 77 -0.46 -16.45 14.59
C GLY A 77 0.87 -16.14 15.27
N GLY A 78 1.24 -16.95 16.26
CA GLY A 78 2.45 -16.76 17.08
C GLY A 78 2.34 -15.64 18.11
N LYS A 79 3.44 -15.41 18.85
CA LYS A 79 3.50 -14.31 19.82
C LYS A 79 3.59 -12.97 19.11
N ARG A 80 2.59 -12.10 19.33
CA ARG A 80 2.51 -10.77 18.73
C ARG A 80 2.12 -9.75 19.77
N LYS A 81 2.75 -8.59 19.72
CA LYS A 81 2.26 -7.41 20.42
C LYS A 81 1.11 -6.84 19.59
N ILE A 82 -0.01 -6.55 20.23
CA ILE A 82 -1.16 -5.91 19.57
C ILE A 82 -1.16 -4.45 20.02
N ILE A 83 -1.18 -3.55 19.06
CA ILE A 83 -1.36 -2.12 19.28
C ILE A 83 -2.60 -1.64 18.54
N GLU A 84 -3.24 -0.61 19.06
CA GLU A 84 -4.33 0.07 18.37
C GLU A 84 -3.77 1.28 17.65
N VAL A 85 -4.12 1.44 16.38
CA VAL A 85 -3.64 2.54 15.53
C VAL A 85 -4.81 3.22 14.85
N ASP A 86 -4.67 4.52 14.61
CA ASP A 86 -5.66 5.30 13.87
C ASP A 86 -5.71 4.92 12.41
N THR A 87 -6.91 5.01 11.81
CA THR A 87 -7.14 4.76 10.40
C THR A 87 -7.73 5.97 9.69
N THR A 88 -7.56 6.00 8.39
CA THR A 88 -8.24 6.93 7.49
C THR A 88 -8.55 6.24 6.16
N THR A 89 -9.51 6.77 5.43
CA THR A 89 -9.68 6.43 4.01
C THR A 89 -8.88 7.41 3.17
N LEU A 90 -8.39 6.99 2.01
CA LEU A 90 -7.70 7.92 1.11
C LEU A 90 -8.68 8.96 0.54
N ASP A 91 -9.95 8.59 0.36
CA ASP A 91 -11.01 9.51 -0.07
C ASP A 91 -11.21 10.65 0.93
N GLN A 92 -11.22 10.34 2.24
CA GLN A 92 -11.35 11.36 3.29
C GLN A 92 -10.09 12.21 3.39
N PHE A 93 -8.91 11.59 3.37
CA PHE A 93 -7.64 12.29 3.47
C PHE A 93 -7.44 13.29 2.32
N THR A 94 -7.70 12.86 1.10
CA THR A 94 -7.53 13.73 -0.07
C THR A 94 -8.59 14.83 -0.16
N ASN A 95 -9.79 14.57 0.38
CA ASN A 95 -10.94 15.48 0.40
C ASN A 95 -11.17 16.23 -0.93
N ASN A 96 -10.96 15.56 -2.06
CA ASN A 96 -10.97 16.09 -3.42
C ASN A 96 -9.96 17.25 -3.70
N LYS A 97 -9.13 17.62 -2.72
CA LYS A 97 -8.11 18.68 -2.87
C LYS A 97 -6.78 18.13 -3.39
N ILE A 98 -6.43 16.91 -2.95
CA ILE A 98 -5.20 16.23 -3.36
C ILE A 98 -5.54 15.26 -4.50
N LYS A 99 -4.82 15.42 -5.62
CA LYS A 99 -4.96 14.55 -6.82
C LYS A 99 -3.70 13.71 -6.98
N PRO A 100 -3.64 12.50 -6.39
CA PRO A 100 -2.47 11.66 -6.50
C PRO A 100 -2.26 11.20 -7.95
N LYS A 101 -1.00 11.18 -8.38
CA LYS A 101 -0.58 10.63 -9.68
C LYS A 101 -0.18 9.17 -9.55
N VAL A 102 0.48 8.84 -8.45
CA VAL A 102 0.97 7.49 -8.16
C VAL A 102 0.62 7.12 -6.72
N ILE A 103 0.18 5.89 -6.52
CA ILE A 103 -0.04 5.28 -5.20
C ILE A 103 0.76 3.99 -5.13
N LYS A 104 1.66 3.86 -4.14
CA LYS A 104 2.29 2.58 -3.80
C LYS A 104 1.58 1.97 -2.60
N MET A 105 1.21 0.71 -2.72
CA MET A 105 0.64 -0.11 -1.64
C MET A 105 1.47 -1.37 -1.45
N ASP A 106 1.91 -1.57 -0.23
CA ASP A 106 2.63 -2.73 0.25
C ASP A 106 2.28 -2.82 1.74
N ILE A 107 1.11 -3.39 2.01
CA ILE A 107 0.40 -3.31 3.29
C ILE A 107 -0.07 -4.69 3.77
N GLU A 108 0.68 -5.71 3.38
CA GLU A 108 0.64 -7.06 3.94
C GLU A 108 -0.75 -7.72 3.88
N GLY A 109 -1.47 -7.56 2.75
CA GLY A 109 -2.77 -8.18 2.49
C GLY A 109 -3.99 -7.26 2.67
N SER A 110 -3.80 -6.02 3.15
CA SER A 110 -4.88 -5.04 3.35
C SER A 110 -5.21 -4.22 2.10
N GLU A 111 -4.61 -4.52 0.96
CA GLU A 111 -4.71 -3.75 -0.28
C GLU A 111 -6.16 -3.57 -0.73
N TYR A 112 -6.98 -4.62 -0.57
CA TYR A 112 -8.41 -4.53 -0.89
C TYR A 112 -9.15 -3.51 -0.01
N LEU A 113 -8.83 -3.47 1.29
CA LEU A 113 -9.43 -2.49 2.21
C LEU A 113 -9.03 -1.06 1.81
N ALA A 114 -7.75 -0.86 1.49
CA ALA A 114 -7.26 0.43 1.03
C ALA A 114 -7.94 0.87 -0.27
N VAL A 115 -8.10 -0.03 -1.26
CA VAL A 115 -8.84 0.24 -2.51
C VAL A 115 -10.28 0.60 -2.24
N SER A 116 -10.95 -0.08 -1.31
CA SER A 116 -12.31 0.23 -0.91
C SER A 116 -12.44 1.64 -0.28
N GLY A 117 -11.40 2.13 0.37
CA GLY A 117 -11.33 3.48 0.95
C GLY A 117 -10.83 4.58 -0.01
N MET A 118 -10.56 4.27 -1.30
CA MET A 118 -10.08 5.25 -2.28
C MET A 118 -10.91 5.30 -3.57
N ARG A 119 -12.15 4.86 -3.52
CA ARG A 119 -13.04 4.76 -4.70
C ARG A 119 -13.26 6.09 -5.41
N LYS A 120 -13.40 7.18 -4.67
CA LYS A 120 -13.56 8.54 -5.24
C LYS A 120 -12.27 9.00 -5.90
N VAL A 121 -11.13 8.77 -5.23
CA VAL A 121 -9.79 9.09 -5.79
C VAL A 121 -9.58 8.36 -7.10
N ILE A 122 -9.84 7.04 -7.14
CA ILE A 122 -9.68 6.21 -8.34
C ILE A 122 -10.60 6.66 -9.47
N LYS A 123 -11.88 6.97 -9.18
CA LYS A 123 -12.84 7.39 -10.20
C LYS A 123 -12.53 8.77 -10.80
N LYS A 124 -12.06 9.70 -9.95
CA LYS A 124 -11.87 11.09 -10.34
C LYS A 124 -10.49 11.40 -10.94
N ASN A 125 -9.52 10.52 -10.74
CA ASN A 125 -8.14 10.77 -11.15
C ASN A 125 -7.62 9.63 -12.04
N ASN A 126 -6.76 10.02 -12.99
CA ASN A 126 -5.94 9.04 -13.71
C ASN A 126 -4.71 8.71 -12.87
N VAL A 127 -4.86 7.75 -11.95
CA VAL A 127 -3.84 7.35 -10.99
C VAL A 127 -3.18 6.04 -11.43
N ILE A 128 -1.88 5.96 -11.25
CA ILE A 128 -1.10 4.72 -11.38
C ILE A 128 -0.99 4.10 -9.99
N ILE A 129 -1.26 2.79 -9.86
CA ILE A 129 -1.12 2.09 -8.59
C ILE A 129 -0.04 1.02 -8.73
N LEU A 130 0.94 1.07 -7.85
CA LEU A 130 1.96 0.04 -7.66
C LEU A 130 1.62 -0.73 -6.40
N SER A 131 1.27 -2.00 -6.53
CA SER A 131 0.78 -2.79 -5.40
C SER A 131 1.52 -4.11 -5.27
N GLU A 132 1.79 -4.52 -4.03
CA GLU A 132 2.04 -5.93 -3.78
C GLU A 132 0.74 -6.71 -4.02
N PHE A 133 0.84 -7.88 -4.61
CA PHE A 133 -0.24 -8.85 -4.74
C PHE A 133 0.16 -10.14 -4.05
N TRP A 134 -0.33 -10.32 -2.83
CA TRP A 134 -0.08 -11.50 -2.03
C TRP A 134 -1.37 -12.25 -1.70
N PRO A 135 -1.80 -13.21 -2.55
CA PRO A 135 -3.10 -13.88 -2.41
C PRO A 135 -3.34 -14.52 -1.05
N ARG A 136 -2.28 -15.06 -0.43
CA ARG A 136 -2.35 -15.68 0.90
C ARG A 136 -2.69 -14.64 1.98
N ALA A 137 -2.04 -13.49 1.98
CA ALA A 137 -2.27 -12.42 2.93
C ALA A 137 -3.64 -11.76 2.72
N ILE A 138 -4.04 -11.51 1.47
CA ILE A 138 -5.35 -10.97 1.11
C ILE A 138 -6.49 -11.85 1.68
N ARG A 139 -6.37 -13.18 1.58
CA ARG A 139 -7.35 -14.11 2.19
C ARG A 139 -7.36 -14.04 3.71
N LYS A 140 -6.20 -13.84 4.34
CA LYS A 140 -6.10 -13.67 5.81
C LYS A 140 -6.79 -12.39 6.29
N CYS A 141 -6.85 -11.35 5.46
CA CYS A 141 -7.64 -10.14 5.70
C CYS A 141 -9.14 -10.33 5.40
N LYS A 142 -9.62 -11.59 5.27
CA LYS A 142 -11.02 -11.95 4.98
C LYS A 142 -11.56 -11.34 3.68
N THR A 143 -10.68 -11.14 2.71
CA THR A 143 -11.01 -10.63 1.38
C THR A 143 -10.59 -11.63 0.29
N SER A 144 -11.09 -11.45 -0.93
CA SER A 144 -10.80 -12.34 -2.06
C SER A 144 -9.79 -11.70 -3.00
N PRO A 145 -8.67 -12.39 -3.34
CA PRO A 145 -7.76 -11.92 -4.39
C PRO A 145 -8.46 -11.66 -5.71
N LYS A 146 -9.45 -12.49 -6.06
CA LYS A 146 -10.23 -12.29 -7.29
C LYS A 146 -11.05 -11.01 -7.21
N ARG A 147 -11.77 -10.79 -6.09
CA ARG A 147 -12.56 -9.58 -5.88
C ARG A 147 -11.71 -8.31 -5.92
N PHE A 148 -10.50 -8.35 -5.36
CA PHE A 148 -9.56 -7.24 -5.44
C PHE A 148 -9.22 -6.87 -6.89
N ILE A 149 -8.89 -7.87 -7.72
CA ILE A 149 -8.57 -7.67 -9.14
C ILE A 149 -9.81 -7.23 -9.93
N ASP A 150 -10.97 -7.88 -9.71
CA ASP A 150 -12.20 -7.54 -10.42
C ASP A 150 -12.67 -6.10 -10.11
N GLU A 151 -12.54 -5.66 -8.85
CA GLU A 151 -12.87 -4.27 -8.48
C GLU A 151 -11.95 -3.28 -9.19
N LEU A 152 -10.65 -3.53 -9.25
CA LEU A 152 -9.73 -2.67 -9.99
C LEU A 152 -10.04 -2.63 -11.48
N LYS A 153 -10.34 -3.78 -12.09
CA LYS A 153 -10.77 -3.85 -13.50
C LYS A 153 -12.07 -3.09 -13.75
N SER A 154 -13.01 -3.11 -12.80
CA SER A 154 -14.27 -2.35 -12.93
C SER A 154 -14.05 -0.83 -12.97
N TYR A 155 -12.92 -0.33 -12.46
CA TYR A 155 -12.49 1.06 -12.58
C TYR A 155 -11.65 1.34 -13.84
N GLY A 156 -11.49 0.36 -14.73
CA GLY A 156 -10.76 0.50 -16.00
C GLY A 156 -9.26 0.23 -15.90
N PHE A 157 -8.77 -0.31 -14.77
CA PHE A 157 -7.35 -0.65 -14.66
C PHE A 157 -6.97 -1.88 -15.47
N LYS A 158 -5.90 -1.76 -16.23
CA LYS A 158 -5.14 -2.88 -16.79
C LYS A 158 -4.14 -3.38 -15.75
N ILE A 159 -4.01 -4.69 -15.63
CA ILE A 159 -3.12 -5.33 -14.67
C ILE A 159 -1.85 -5.74 -15.38
N ASN A 160 -0.72 -5.26 -14.92
CA ASN A 160 0.59 -5.64 -15.43
C ASN A 160 1.42 -6.28 -14.30
N TYR A 161 2.07 -7.37 -14.60
CA TYR A 161 3.03 -8.01 -13.73
C TYR A 161 4.40 -7.36 -13.88
N ILE A 162 5.05 -7.08 -12.75
CA ILE A 162 6.43 -6.61 -12.72
C ILE A 162 7.33 -7.82 -12.52
N ASP A 163 7.99 -8.24 -13.59
CA ASP A 163 8.98 -9.33 -13.55
C ASP A 163 10.35 -8.76 -13.20
N GLU A 164 10.68 -8.78 -11.91
CA GLU A 164 11.94 -8.24 -11.40
C GLU A 164 13.18 -8.96 -11.93
N ARG A 165 13.05 -10.27 -12.26
CA ARG A 165 14.15 -11.06 -12.79
C ARG A 165 14.48 -10.66 -14.21
N ARG A 166 13.44 -10.47 -15.05
CA ARG A 166 13.58 -10.05 -16.44
C ARG A 166 13.66 -8.55 -16.61
N ARG A 167 13.37 -7.78 -15.55
CA ARG A 167 13.25 -6.31 -15.57
C ARG A 167 12.22 -5.83 -16.59
N GLU A 168 11.08 -6.54 -16.64
CA GLU A 168 10.00 -6.28 -17.60
C GLU A 168 8.68 -6.01 -16.88
N ILE A 169 7.86 -5.20 -17.52
CA ILE A 169 6.45 -4.99 -17.12
C ILE A 169 5.59 -5.52 -18.26
N ARG A 170 4.74 -6.50 -17.98
CA ARG A 170 3.91 -7.14 -19.00
C ARG A 170 2.47 -7.33 -18.54
N PRO A 171 1.49 -7.20 -19.46
CA PRO A 171 0.09 -7.50 -19.16
C PRO A 171 -0.06 -8.93 -18.63
N ILE A 172 -0.98 -9.10 -17.68
CA ILE A 172 -1.26 -10.40 -17.10
C ILE A 172 -2.75 -10.56 -16.77
N ASP A 173 -3.29 -11.74 -17.04
CA ASP A 173 -4.61 -12.12 -16.56
C ASP A 173 -4.55 -12.69 -15.13
N TYR A 174 -5.74 -12.78 -14.49
CA TYR A 174 -5.84 -13.27 -13.11
C TYR A 174 -5.35 -14.72 -12.95
N SER A 175 -5.65 -15.60 -13.91
CA SER A 175 -5.26 -17.01 -13.82
C SER A 175 -3.75 -17.18 -13.84
N SER A 176 -3.09 -16.48 -14.78
CA SER A 176 -1.63 -16.45 -14.89
C SER A 176 -0.96 -15.82 -13.68
N LEU A 177 -1.53 -14.72 -13.14
CA LEU A 177 -1.05 -14.08 -11.93
C LEU A 177 -1.12 -15.04 -10.74
N MET A 178 -2.22 -15.78 -10.59
CA MET A 178 -2.37 -16.79 -9.53
C MET A 178 -1.39 -17.97 -9.67
N LYS A 179 -1.04 -18.35 -10.92
CA LYS A 179 -0.01 -19.38 -11.16
C LYS A 179 1.36 -18.93 -10.66
N ILE A 180 1.74 -17.68 -10.90
CA ILE A 180 3.02 -17.11 -10.42
C ILE A 180 3.05 -17.06 -8.88
N CYS A 181 1.90 -16.78 -8.24
CA CYS A 181 1.78 -16.73 -6.77
C CYS A 181 1.66 -18.10 -6.10
N ARG A 182 1.83 -19.23 -6.81
CA ARG A 182 1.83 -20.58 -6.20
C ARG A 182 2.91 -20.69 -5.12
N GLY A 183 2.68 -21.55 -4.14
CA GLY A 183 3.59 -21.71 -2.99
C GLY A 183 3.58 -20.52 -2.01
N GLY A 184 2.59 -19.62 -2.11
CA GLY A 184 2.43 -18.49 -1.18
C GLY A 184 3.28 -17.26 -1.51
N LYS A 185 3.83 -17.18 -2.72
CA LYS A 185 4.60 -16.02 -3.20
C LYS A 185 3.75 -14.75 -3.29
N ALA A 186 4.35 -13.64 -2.94
CA ALA A 186 3.90 -12.30 -3.29
C ALA A 186 4.60 -11.83 -4.57
N VAL A 187 3.96 -10.94 -5.32
CA VAL A 187 4.52 -10.32 -6.52
C VAL A 187 4.10 -8.84 -6.58
N ASN A 188 4.85 -8.05 -7.31
CA ASN A 188 4.50 -6.66 -7.57
C ASN A 188 3.69 -6.55 -8.87
N ILE A 189 2.61 -5.77 -8.83
CA ILE A 189 1.76 -5.46 -9.99
C ILE A 189 1.67 -3.96 -10.19
N LEU A 190 1.64 -3.57 -11.45
CA LEU A 190 1.39 -2.20 -11.89
C LEU A 190 -0.02 -2.11 -12.49
N LEU A 191 -0.78 -1.16 -12.00
CA LEU A 191 -2.17 -0.91 -12.35
C LEU A 191 -2.26 0.46 -13.00
N GLN A 192 -2.72 0.53 -14.23
CA GLN A 192 -2.90 1.77 -14.98
C GLN A 192 -4.14 1.68 -15.88
N LYS A 193 -4.77 2.81 -16.12
CA LYS A 193 -5.93 2.91 -17.00
C LYS A 193 -5.52 3.08 -18.45
#